data_678fb3dc74615c638ed70406017d9e56
#
_entry.id   678fb3dc74615c638ed70406017d9e56
#
_cell.length_a   1.000
_cell.length_b   1.000
_cell.length_c   1.000
_cell.angle_alpha   90.00
_cell.angle_beta   90.00
_cell.angle_gamma   90.00
#
_symmetry.space_group_name_H-M   'P 1'
#
loop_
_entity.id
_entity.type
_entity.pdbx_description
1 polymer ?
#
loop_
_entity_poly.entity_id
_entity_poly.type
_entity_poly.pdbx_seq_one_letter_code
_entity_poly.pdbx_strand_id
1 'polypeptide(L)'
;MNERDYSPGLKDVVAGETYLALVDGERGRLQYRGYPIGELVEGGSYAQVAELLWTGEWPAEAHLPCAPLSEKVVETLRLLPPGTAAMDALRTAISVWGAEKGTTWPPTIEQARAITALAPSALAAFARLGEGNEPIDPDPTLDLASGFLYQLTGIRPDKAAASALDAYFIVGAEHGFNASTFAARVITSTHSDIASAVVGAI
;
A
#
# COMPACT_ATOMS: atom_id res chain seq x y z
N MET A 1 -27.02 -0.84 -38.09
CA MET A 1 -25.81 -0.33 -37.39
C MET A 1 -26.25 -0.01 -35.97
N ASN A 2 -25.93 -0.86 -35.02
CA ASN A 2 -26.22 -0.55 -33.61
C ASN A 2 -25.37 0.65 -33.22
N GLU A 3 -26.01 1.75 -32.84
CA GLU A 3 -25.36 2.82 -32.10
C GLU A 3 -24.74 2.18 -30.87
N ARG A 4 -23.42 2.14 -30.82
CA ARG A 4 -22.72 1.76 -29.58
C ARG A 4 -23.04 2.87 -28.59
N ASP A 5 -23.74 2.53 -27.51
CA ASP A 5 -24.03 3.45 -26.43
C ASP A 5 -22.74 4.09 -25.97
N TYR A 6 -22.49 5.33 -26.34
CA TYR A 6 -21.37 6.11 -25.90
C TYR A 6 -21.64 6.58 -24.46
N SER A 7 -20.85 6.07 -23.51
CA SER A 7 -20.90 6.51 -22.11
C SER A 7 -19.81 7.54 -21.84
N PRO A 8 -20.14 8.83 -21.66
CA PRO A 8 -19.15 9.86 -21.37
C PRO A 8 -18.41 9.57 -20.07
N GLY A 9 -17.07 9.62 -20.11
CA GLY A 9 -16.22 9.42 -18.94
C GLY A 9 -16.23 7.98 -18.40
N LEU A 10 -16.61 6.99 -19.23
CA LEU A 10 -16.69 5.57 -18.85
C LEU A 10 -17.74 5.28 -17.75
N LYS A 11 -18.69 6.17 -17.53
CA LYS A 11 -19.76 5.95 -16.57
C LYS A 11 -20.54 4.68 -16.95
N ASP A 12 -20.78 3.82 -15.97
CA ASP A 12 -21.50 2.54 -16.07
C ASP A 12 -20.83 1.51 -17.01
N VAL A 13 -19.57 1.73 -17.41
CA VAL A 13 -18.78 0.75 -18.17
C VAL A 13 -18.16 -0.25 -17.21
N VAL A 14 -18.46 -1.53 -17.42
CA VAL A 14 -17.82 -2.63 -16.65
C VAL A 14 -16.36 -2.76 -17.09
N ALA A 15 -15.43 -2.34 -16.25
CA ALA A 15 -14.00 -2.39 -16.52
C ALA A 15 -13.37 -3.77 -16.22
N GLY A 16 -13.99 -4.56 -15.34
CA GLY A 16 -13.53 -5.89 -14.98
C GLY A 16 -14.26 -6.43 -13.76
N GLU A 17 -13.92 -7.66 -13.39
CA GLU A 17 -14.38 -8.31 -12.18
C GLU A 17 -13.25 -8.44 -11.17
N THR A 18 -13.58 -8.47 -9.88
CA THR A 18 -12.65 -8.70 -8.79
C THR A 18 -13.19 -9.75 -7.83
N TYR A 19 -12.29 -10.61 -7.33
CA TYR A 19 -12.58 -11.57 -6.28
C TYR A 19 -11.93 -11.17 -4.94
N LEU A 20 -11.30 -9.99 -4.89
CA LEU A 20 -10.57 -9.51 -3.70
C LEU A 20 -11.52 -8.97 -2.64
N ALA A 21 -12.52 -8.19 -3.07
CA ALA A 21 -13.44 -7.57 -2.15
C ALA A 21 -14.88 -7.57 -2.68
N LEU A 22 -15.83 -7.60 -1.74
CA LEU A 22 -17.22 -7.24 -1.95
C LEU A 22 -17.49 -5.94 -1.19
N VAL A 23 -17.90 -4.91 -1.93
CA VAL A 23 -18.32 -3.62 -1.38
C VAL A 23 -19.81 -3.42 -1.68
N ASP A 24 -20.66 -3.50 -0.63
CA ASP A 24 -22.09 -3.28 -0.72
C ASP A 24 -22.45 -2.06 0.15
N GLY A 25 -22.40 -0.89 -0.47
CA GLY A 25 -22.64 0.37 0.22
C GLY A 25 -24.08 0.54 0.70
N GLU A 26 -25.07 -0.10 0.04
CA GLU A 26 -26.48 -0.03 0.44
C GLU A 26 -26.74 -0.78 1.75
N ARG A 27 -26.01 -1.89 1.95
CA ARG A 27 -26.12 -2.70 3.17
C ARG A 27 -25.00 -2.47 4.17
N GLY A 28 -24.06 -1.54 3.88
CA GLY A 28 -22.91 -1.27 4.75
C GLY A 28 -21.99 -2.48 4.92
N ARG A 29 -21.80 -3.27 3.87
CA ARG A 29 -21.01 -4.52 3.92
C ARG A 29 -19.71 -4.37 3.15
N LEU A 30 -18.62 -4.71 3.82
CA LEU A 30 -17.30 -4.87 3.22
C LEU A 30 -16.76 -6.27 3.59
N GLN A 31 -16.28 -6.99 2.60
CA GLN A 31 -15.67 -8.31 2.78
C GLN A 31 -14.41 -8.40 1.93
N TYR A 32 -13.37 -9.03 2.46
CA TYR A 32 -12.16 -9.39 1.72
C TYR A 32 -12.10 -10.90 1.55
N ARG A 33 -12.04 -11.38 0.31
CA ARG A 33 -12.00 -12.82 -0.01
C ARG A 33 -13.11 -13.63 0.70
N GLY A 34 -14.27 -13.02 0.96
CA GLY A 34 -15.40 -13.64 1.64
C GLY A 34 -15.44 -13.44 3.17
N TYR A 35 -14.38 -12.93 3.78
CA TYR A 35 -14.34 -12.63 5.22
C TYR A 35 -14.92 -11.25 5.50
N PRO A 36 -15.89 -11.12 6.42
CA PRO A 36 -16.42 -9.82 6.83
C PRO A 36 -15.33 -8.95 7.46
N ILE A 37 -15.34 -7.64 7.15
CA ILE A 37 -14.31 -6.71 7.64
C ILE A 37 -14.21 -6.68 9.17
N GLY A 38 -15.36 -6.80 9.88
CA GLY A 38 -15.38 -6.84 11.36
C GLY A 38 -14.57 -8.01 11.92
N GLU A 39 -14.71 -9.21 11.34
CA GLU A 39 -13.96 -10.39 11.76
C GLU A 39 -12.45 -10.22 11.52
N LEU A 40 -12.07 -9.58 10.41
CA LEU A 40 -10.67 -9.32 10.08
C LEU A 40 -10.03 -8.32 11.05
N VAL A 41 -10.77 -7.28 11.46
CA VAL A 41 -10.29 -6.26 12.42
C VAL A 41 -10.21 -6.83 13.84
N GLU A 42 -11.18 -7.65 14.25
CA GLU A 42 -11.24 -8.20 15.61
C GLU A 42 -10.25 -9.36 15.83
N GLY A 43 -10.06 -10.20 14.80
CA GLY A 43 -9.32 -11.46 14.94
C GLY A 43 -8.01 -11.56 14.17
N GLY A 44 -7.67 -10.53 13.37
CA GLY A 44 -6.48 -10.55 12.52
C GLY A 44 -5.52 -9.41 12.76
N SER A 45 -4.46 -9.41 11.96
CA SER A 45 -3.51 -8.30 11.80
C SER A 45 -3.47 -7.86 10.35
N TYR A 46 -2.99 -6.64 10.10
CA TYR A 46 -2.79 -6.16 8.72
C TYR A 46 -1.91 -7.11 7.89
N ALA A 47 -0.86 -7.66 8.49
CA ALA A 47 0.00 -8.63 7.82
C ALA A 47 -0.78 -9.87 7.33
N GLN A 48 -1.67 -10.42 8.16
CA GLN A 48 -2.52 -11.56 7.77
C GLN A 48 -3.52 -11.19 6.69
N VAL A 49 -4.12 -9.99 6.77
CA VAL A 49 -5.05 -9.49 5.75
C VAL A 49 -4.34 -9.24 4.41
N ALA A 50 -3.14 -8.68 4.43
CA ALA A 50 -2.33 -8.51 3.23
C ALA A 50 -2.00 -9.86 2.56
N GLU A 51 -1.60 -10.86 3.33
CA GLU A 51 -1.35 -12.22 2.82
C GLU A 51 -2.63 -12.83 2.25
N LEU A 52 -3.77 -12.72 2.93
CA LEU A 52 -5.06 -13.16 2.41
C LEU A 52 -5.38 -12.54 1.05
N LEU A 53 -5.17 -11.23 0.91
CA LEU A 53 -5.43 -10.51 -0.35
C LEU A 53 -4.48 -10.98 -1.47
N TRP A 54 -3.20 -11.21 -1.17
CA TRP A 54 -2.21 -11.63 -2.17
C TRP A 54 -2.35 -13.09 -2.57
N THR A 55 -2.56 -13.98 -1.60
CA THR A 55 -2.54 -15.44 -1.85
C THR A 55 -3.93 -16.05 -1.99
N GLY A 56 -4.94 -15.43 -1.39
CA GLY A 56 -6.30 -15.97 -1.29
C GLY A 56 -6.51 -16.91 -0.09
N GLU A 57 -5.48 -17.14 0.71
CA GLU A 57 -5.51 -18.03 1.87
C GLU A 57 -5.28 -17.25 3.16
N TRP A 58 -6.04 -17.57 4.22
CA TRP A 58 -5.84 -16.98 5.54
C TRP A 58 -4.65 -17.66 6.23
N PRO A 59 -3.55 -16.96 6.52
CA PRO A 59 -2.41 -17.55 7.18
C PRO A 59 -2.64 -17.70 8.69
N ALA A 60 -2.12 -18.77 9.30
CA ALA A 60 -2.16 -18.90 10.76
C ALA A 60 -1.36 -17.80 11.46
N GLU A 61 -0.22 -17.42 10.90
CA GLU A 61 0.64 -16.34 11.35
C GLU A 61 1.16 -15.57 10.15
N ALA A 62 1.36 -14.27 10.30
CA ALA A 62 2.02 -13.43 9.33
C ALA A 62 2.77 -12.30 10.04
N HIS A 63 3.94 -11.93 9.51
CA HIS A 63 4.73 -10.81 10.00
C HIS A 63 5.20 -9.98 8.82
N LEU A 64 4.87 -8.70 8.85
CA LEU A 64 5.23 -7.74 7.81
C LEU A 64 5.80 -6.49 8.50
N PRO A 65 7.10 -6.43 8.78
CA PRO A 65 7.73 -5.25 9.34
C PRO A 65 7.93 -4.18 8.27
N CYS A 66 8.15 -2.94 8.69
CA CYS A 66 8.65 -1.89 7.81
C CYS A 66 10.02 -2.28 7.23
N ALA A 67 10.25 -1.93 5.96
CA ALA A 67 11.52 -2.21 5.29
C ALA A 67 12.54 -1.07 5.48
N PRO A 68 13.84 -1.37 5.59
CA PRO A 68 14.87 -0.34 5.58
C PRO A 68 14.92 0.36 4.21
N LEU A 69 15.20 1.66 4.24
CA LEU A 69 15.43 2.45 3.03
C LEU A 69 16.88 2.35 2.59
N SER A 70 17.12 2.34 1.29
CA SER A 70 18.47 2.52 0.77
C SER A 70 18.92 3.98 0.95
N GLU A 71 20.24 4.18 0.99
CA GLU A 71 20.83 5.52 1.04
C GLU A 71 20.33 6.39 -0.12
N LYS A 72 20.18 5.84 -1.34
CA LYS A 72 19.68 6.59 -2.50
C LYS A 72 18.24 7.06 -2.34
N VAL A 73 17.37 6.23 -1.75
CA VAL A 73 15.99 6.64 -1.45
C VAL A 73 16.00 7.79 -0.45
N VAL A 74 16.77 7.67 0.63
CA VAL A 74 16.88 8.73 1.66
C VAL A 74 17.45 10.03 1.09
N GLU A 75 18.54 9.95 0.32
CA GLU A 75 19.14 11.12 -0.34
C GLU A 75 18.16 11.78 -1.31
N THR A 76 17.43 10.97 -2.09
CA THR A 76 16.41 11.50 -3.02
C THR A 76 15.30 12.24 -2.28
N LEU A 77 14.80 11.67 -1.17
CA LEU A 77 13.80 12.33 -0.33
C LEU A 77 14.32 13.65 0.25
N ARG A 78 15.58 13.72 0.61
CA ARG A 78 16.26 14.92 1.14
C ARG A 78 16.37 16.05 0.10
N LEU A 79 16.45 15.68 -1.18
CA LEU A 79 16.56 16.63 -2.31
C LEU A 79 15.21 17.18 -2.78
N LEU A 80 14.08 16.66 -2.26
CA LEU A 80 12.77 17.14 -2.66
C LEU A 80 12.57 18.60 -2.23
N PRO A 81 11.90 19.42 -3.07
CA PRO A 81 11.65 20.82 -2.74
C PRO A 81 10.82 20.98 -1.45
N PRO A 82 11.04 22.06 -0.70
CA PRO A 82 10.16 22.41 0.42
C PRO A 82 8.70 22.49 -0.02
N GLY A 83 7.80 21.93 0.78
CA GLY A 83 6.37 21.91 0.48
C GLY A 83 5.93 20.77 -0.47
N THR A 84 6.83 19.86 -0.83
CA THR A 84 6.44 18.63 -1.54
C THR A 84 5.37 17.86 -0.75
N ALA A 85 4.30 17.42 -1.43
CA ALA A 85 3.27 16.62 -0.79
C ALA A 85 3.79 15.19 -0.46
N ALA A 86 3.27 14.61 0.62
CA ALA A 86 3.70 13.27 1.07
C ALA A 86 3.51 12.19 -0.02
N MET A 87 2.44 12.28 -0.82
CA MET A 87 2.19 11.34 -1.91
C MET A 87 3.19 11.50 -3.06
N ASP A 88 3.67 12.71 -3.34
CA ASP A 88 4.72 12.95 -4.34
C ASP A 88 6.06 12.38 -3.87
N ALA A 89 6.37 12.52 -2.58
CA ALA A 89 7.54 11.91 -1.97
C ALA A 89 7.47 10.38 -2.02
N LEU A 90 6.30 9.80 -1.72
CA LEU A 90 6.08 8.36 -1.78
C LEU A 90 6.28 7.81 -3.21
N ARG A 91 5.68 8.45 -4.22
CA ARG A 91 5.88 8.08 -5.63
C ARG A 91 7.36 8.10 -6.02
N THR A 92 8.06 9.14 -5.60
CA THR A 92 9.50 9.30 -5.87
C THR A 92 10.31 8.19 -5.21
N ALA A 93 10.05 7.90 -3.93
CA ALA A 93 10.72 6.82 -3.20
C ALA A 93 10.52 5.44 -3.86
N ILE A 94 9.28 5.11 -4.24
CA ILE A 94 8.96 3.85 -4.91
C ILE A 94 9.63 3.77 -6.28
N SER A 95 9.69 4.87 -7.04
CA SER A 95 10.36 4.91 -8.34
C SER A 95 11.85 4.66 -8.21
N VAL A 96 12.54 5.28 -7.24
CA VAL A 96 13.96 5.04 -6.97
C VAL A 96 14.19 3.60 -6.53
N TRP A 97 13.38 3.09 -5.61
CA TRP A 97 13.45 1.71 -5.16
C TRP A 97 13.29 0.72 -6.31
N GLY A 98 12.31 0.94 -7.19
CA GLY A 98 12.08 0.10 -8.38
C GLY A 98 13.29 0.07 -9.30
N ALA A 99 13.91 1.22 -9.54
CA ALA A 99 15.13 1.33 -10.35
C ALA A 99 16.32 0.60 -9.72
N GLU A 100 16.48 0.68 -8.38
CA GLU A 100 17.56 -0.03 -7.67
C GLU A 100 17.36 -1.55 -7.65
N LYS A 101 16.10 -2.00 -7.50
CA LYS A 101 15.77 -3.43 -7.45
C LYS A 101 15.74 -4.08 -8.84
N GLY A 102 15.67 -3.26 -9.90
CA GLY A 102 15.52 -3.76 -11.27
C GLY A 102 14.22 -4.55 -11.42
N THR A 103 13.11 -4.01 -10.89
CA THR A 103 11.81 -4.67 -10.99
C THR A 103 11.42 -4.86 -12.45
N THR A 104 10.86 -6.03 -12.76
CA THR A 104 10.46 -6.41 -14.12
C THR A 104 9.07 -7.03 -14.12
N TRP A 105 8.50 -7.19 -15.32
CA TRP A 105 7.29 -7.96 -15.53
C TRP A 105 7.63 -9.48 -15.65
N PRO A 106 6.79 -10.40 -15.17
CA PRO A 106 5.57 -10.16 -14.39
C PRO A 106 5.85 -9.78 -12.94
N PRO A 107 4.96 -8.98 -12.30
CA PRO A 107 5.08 -8.66 -10.88
C PRO A 107 4.93 -9.91 -10.02
N THR A 108 5.61 -9.92 -8.87
CA THR A 108 5.55 -11.03 -7.91
C THR A 108 4.97 -10.59 -6.57
N ILE A 109 4.49 -11.55 -5.77
CA ILE A 109 3.99 -11.29 -4.42
C ILE A 109 5.12 -10.76 -3.53
N GLU A 110 6.36 -11.25 -3.70
CA GLU A 110 7.52 -10.76 -2.96
C GLU A 110 7.79 -9.28 -3.22
N GLN A 111 7.64 -8.83 -4.46
CA GLN A 111 7.74 -7.41 -4.82
C GLN A 111 6.59 -6.59 -4.21
N ALA A 112 5.37 -7.14 -4.18
CA ALA A 112 4.24 -6.49 -3.52
C ALA A 112 4.48 -6.32 -2.01
N ARG A 113 4.95 -7.39 -1.32
CA ARG A 113 5.36 -7.33 0.10
C ARG A 113 6.43 -6.25 0.32
N ALA A 114 7.45 -6.22 -0.53
CA ALA A 114 8.55 -5.27 -0.41
C ALA A 114 8.09 -3.82 -0.56
N ILE A 115 7.21 -3.49 -1.52
CA ILE A 115 6.67 -2.14 -1.68
C ILE A 115 5.76 -1.77 -0.50
N THR A 116 4.92 -2.71 -0.04
CA THR A 116 4.05 -2.49 1.12
C THR A 116 4.86 -2.19 2.39
N ALA A 117 5.96 -2.92 2.60
CA ALA A 117 6.87 -2.68 3.72
C ALA A 117 7.69 -1.38 3.58
N LEU A 118 8.00 -0.97 2.34
CA LEU A 118 8.77 0.24 2.04
C LEU A 118 7.97 1.52 2.26
N ALA A 119 6.70 1.53 1.90
CA ALA A 119 5.86 2.74 1.85
C ALA A 119 5.81 3.50 3.19
N PRO A 120 5.52 2.85 4.34
CA PRO A 120 5.51 3.54 5.62
C PRO A 120 6.89 4.08 6.01
N SER A 121 7.99 3.35 5.74
CA SER A 121 9.34 3.86 5.99
C SER A 121 9.66 5.10 5.17
N ALA A 122 9.27 5.13 3.90
CA ALA A 122 9.48 6.29 3.04
C ALA A 122 8.71 7.52 3.55
N LEU A 123 7.46 7.34 3.96
CA LEU A 123 6.64 8.42 4.52
C LEU A 123 7.16 8.92 5.85
N ALA A 124 7.57 8.03 6.76
CA ALA A 124 8.17 8.41 8.04
C ALA A 124 9.50 9.16 7.84
N ALA A 125 10.36 8.66 6.94
CA ALA A 125 11.62 9.34 6.62
C ALA A 125 11.38 10.73 6.03
N PHE A 126 10.45 10.86 5.08
CA PHE A 126 10.11 12.15 4.48
C PHE A 126 9.57 13.16 5.52
N ALA A 127 8.67 12.72 6.41
CA ALA A 127 8.14 13.57 7.48
C ALA A 127 9.25 14.06 8.42
N ARG A 128 10.13 13.16 8.86
CA ARG A 128 11.26 13.51 9.73
C ARG A 128 12.24 14.45 9.08
N LEU A 129 12.60 14.22 7.81
CA LEU A 129 13.46 15.11 7.04
C LEU A 129 12.85 16.51 6.91
N GLY A 130 11.54 16.62 6.72
CA GLY A 130 10.82 17.88 6.68
C GLY A 130 10.87 18.68 8.00
N GLU A 131 11.06 17.98 9.13
CA GLU A 131 11.27 18.56 10.47
C GLU A 131 12.75 18.79 10.83
N GLY A 132 13.67 18.48 9.92
CA GLY A 132 15.11 18.57 10.16
C GLY A 132 15.70 17.43 10.98
N ASN A 133 14.97 16.32 11.11
CA ASN A 133 15.41 15.11 11.83
C ASN A 133 15.91 14.06 10.83
N GLU A 134 16.87 13.22 11.28
CA GLU A 134 17.31 12.06 10.51
C GLU A 134 16.25 10.94 10.51
N PRO A 135 16.10 10.18 9.41
CA PRO A 135 15.29 8.97 9.39
C PRO A 135 15.72 7.95 10.46
N ILE A 136 14.76 7.17 10.93
CA ILE A 136 14.99 6.09 11.90
C ILE A 136 14.89 4.76 11.16
N ASP A 137 15.88 3.89 11.36
CA ASP A 137 15.85 2.52 10.84
C ASP A 137 14.67 1.73 11.45
N PRO A 138 14.02 0.86 10.65
CA PRO A 138 12.94 0.04 11.15
C PRO A 138 13.45 -0.98 12.19
N ASP A 139 12.63 -1.23 13.21
CA ASP A 139 12.83 -2.34 14.12
C ASP A 139 12.11 -3.58 13.56
N PRO A 140 12.85 -4.63 13.14
CA PRO A 140 12.25 -5.80 12.50
C PRO A 140 11.36 -6.64 13.43
N THR A 141 11.35 -6.34 14.72
CA THR A 141 10.47 -7.01 15.70
C THR A 141 9.08 -6.39 15.79
N LEU A 142 8.89 -5.20 15.19
CA LEU A 142 7.62 -4.50 15.16
C LEU A 142 6.83 -4.89 13.89
N ASP A 143 5.50 -4.97 14.03
CA ASP A 143 4.60 -5.03 12.88
C ASP A 143 4.61 -3.70 12.08
N LEU A 144 3.93 -3.68 10.95
CA LEU A 144 3.94 -2.53 10.04
C LEU A 144 3.43 -1.25 10.73
N ALA A 145 2.32 -1.34 11.47
CA ALA A 145 1.70 -0.19 12.15
C ALA A 145 2.60 0.34 13.26
N SER A 146 3.09 -0.54 14.12
CA SER A 146 4.00 -0.18 15.21
C SER A 146 5.33 0.35 14.68
N GLY A 147 5.86 -0.27 13.62
CA GLY A 147 7.10 0.14 12.96
C GLY A 147 6.99 1.53 12.35
N PHE A 148 5.89 1.82 11.66
CA PHE A 148 5.64 3.15 11.11
C PHE A 148 5.57 4.24 12.19
N LEU A 149 4.79 4.01 13.27
CA LEU A 149 4.69 4.95 14.38
C LEU A 149 6.04 5.16 15.08
N TYR A 150 6.81 4.09 15.26
CA TYR A 150 8.16 4.18 15.81
C TYR A 150 9.10 5.00 14.90
N GLN A 151 9.14 4.72 13.62
CA GLN A 151 9.97 5.46 12.66
C GLN A 151 9.58 6.93 12.57
N LEU A 152 8.28 7.24 12.68
CA LEU A 152 7.77 8.60 12.60
C LEU A 152 8.14 9.42 13.85
N THR A 153 7.97 8.85 15.06
CA THR A 153 8.07 9.58 16.32
C THR A 153 9.39 9.36 17.09
N GLY A 154 10.10 8.27 16.80
CA GLY A 154 11.25 7.80 17.59
C GLY A 154 10.87 7.10 18.90
N ILE A 155 9.56 6.91 19.13
CA ILE A 155 9.04 6.30 20.37
C ILE A 155 8.24 5.05 20.01
N ARG A 156 8.50 3.93 20.69
CA ARG A 156 7.67 2.73 20.53
C ARG A 156 6.24 3.06 20.93
N PRO A 157 5.24 2.80 20.03
CA PRO A 157 3.86 3.10 20.35
C PRO A 157 3.34 2.22 21.49
N ASP A 158 2.35 2.71 22.20
CA ASP A 158 1.56 1.88 23.08
C ASP A 158 0.65 0.93 22.27
N LYS A 159 0.08 -0.06 22.94
CA LYS A 159 -0.77 -1.06 22.28
C LYS A 159 -2.02 -0.44 21.63
N ALA A 160 -2.59 0.61 22.24
CA ALA A 160 -3.80 1.22 21.75
C ALA A 160 -3.54 1.96 20.42
N ALA A 161 -2.46 2.74 20.34
CA ALA A 161 -2.06 3.43 19.12
C ALA A 161 -1.70 2.46 18.00
N ALA A 162 -0.93 1.41 18.32
CA ALA A 162 -0.55 0.37 17.36
C ALA A 162 -1.80 -0.35 16.82
N SER A 163 -2.69 -0.83 17.69
CA SER A 163 -3.91 -1.52 17.27
C SER A 163 -4.86 -0.63 16.48
N ALA A 164 -4.98 0.65 16.82
CA ALA A 164 -5.84 1.58 16.08
C ALA A 164 -5.33 1.80 14.65
N LEU A 165 -4.02 1.94 14.47
CA LEU A 165 -3.43 2.10 13.14
C LEU A 165 -3.48 0.80 12.32
N ASP A 166 -3.26 -0.35 12.95
CA ASP A 166 -3.37 -1.65 12.29
C ASP A 166 -4.81 -1.88 11.78
N ALA A 167 -5.82 -1.60 12.62
CA ALA A 167 -7.22 -1.65 12.23
C ALA A 167 -7.54 -0.69 11.06
N TYR A 168 -6.96 0.51 11.07
CA TYR A 168 -7.10 1.46 9.96
C TYR A 168 -6.50 0.90 8.65
N PHE A 169 -5.32 0.28 8.72
CA PHE A 169 -4.71 -0.38 7.56
C PHE A 169 -5.55 -1.54 7.05
N ILE A 170 -6.12 -2.36 7.94
CA ILE A 170 -7.03 -3.46 7.57
C ILE A 170 -8.24 -2.91 6.81
N VAL A 171 -8.93 -1.92 7.36
CA VAL A 171 -10.14 -1.35 6.72
C VAL A 171 -9.83 -0.67 5.39
N GLY A 172 -8.65 -0.06 5.27
CA GLY A 172 -8.21 0.63 4.06
C GLY A 172 -7.52 -0.25 3.02
N ALA A 173 -7.28 -1.54 3.30
CA ALA A 173 -6.45 -2.40 2.44
C ALA A 173 -7.05 -2.63 1.04
N GLU A 174 -8.37 -2.73 0.94
CA GLU A 174 -9.07 -2.97 -0.33
C GLU A 174 -10.49 -2.38 -0.26
N HIS A 175 -10.98 -1.80 -1.33
CA HIS A 175 -12.34 -1.27 -1.40
C HIS A 175 -12.98 -1.40 -2.79
N GLY A 176 -12.61 -2.46 -3.51
CA GLY A 176 -13.14 -2.78 -4.83
C GLY A 176 -12.28 -2.22 -5.97
N PHE A 177 -12.81 -2.31 -7.18
CA PHE A 177 -12.12 -1.92 -8.42
C PHE A 177 -12.15 -0.40 -8.61
N ASN A 178 -11.38 0.33 -7.80
CA ASN A 178 -11.30 1.79 -7.84
C ASN A 178 -10.39 2.31 -8.96
N ALA A 179 -10.34 3.64 -9.12
CA ALA A 179 -9.55 4.31 -10.16
C ALA A 179 -8.05 4.00 -10.06
N SER A 180 -7.48 3.95 -8.85
CA SER A 180 -6.07 3.61 -8.62
C SER A 180 -5.77 2.17 -9.01
N THR A 181 -6.59 1.22 -8.59
CA THR A 181 -6.49 -0.19 -9.00
C THR A 181 -6.62 -0.34 -10.52
N PHE A 182 -7.54 0.39 -11.14
CA PHE A 182 -7.70 0.40 -12.59
C PHE A 182 -6.44 0.92 -13.28
N ALA A 183 -5.89 2.05 -12.83
CA ALA A 183 -4.66 2.63 -13.38
C ALA A 183 -3.47 1.66 -13.26
N ALA A 184 -3.26 1.05 -12.08
CA ALA A 184 -2.21 0.06 -11.87
C ALA A 184 -2.35 -1.14 -12.83
N ARG A 185 -3.57 -1.67 -13.01
CA ARG A 185 -3.82 -2.79 -13.91
C ARG A 185 -3.58 -2.44 -15.37
N VAL A 186 -3.97 -1.23 -15.80
CA VAL A 186 -3.70 -0.76 -17.17
C VAL A 186 -2.20 -0.67 -17.41
N ILE A 187 -1.44 -0.06 -16.49
CA ILE A 187 0.02 0.03 -16.59
C ILE A 187 0.65 -1.36 -16.62
N THR A 188 0.27 -2.26 -15.72
CA THR A 188 0.78 -3.63 -15.69
C THR A 188 0.46 -4.40 -16.97
N SER A 189 -0.69 -4.14 -17.60
CA SER A 189 -1.09 -4.81 -18.85
C SER A 189 -0.19 -4.49 -20.04
N THR A 190 0.60 -3.42 -19.97
CA THR A 190 1.63 -3.09 -20.96
C THR A 190 2.96 -3.81 -20.72
N HIS A 191 3.00 -4.80 -19.84
CA HIS A 191 4.22 -5.50 -19.36
C HIS A 191 5.17 -4.57 -18.59
N SER A 192 4.64 -3.50 -18.01
CA SER A 192 5.40 -2.63 -17.12
C SER A 192 5.63 -3.30 -15.76
N ASP A 193 6.66 -2.87 -15.05
CA ASP A 193 7.01 -3.40 -13.73
C ASP A 193 6.05 -2.90 -12.62
N ILE A 194 6.11 -3.55 -11.46
CA ILE A 194 5.22 -3.25 -10.33
C ILE A 194 5.46 -1.85 -9.75
N ALA A 195 6.70 -1.35 -9.72
CA ALA A 195 6.98 -0.02 -9.19
C ALA A 195 6.32 1.04 -10.07
N SER A 196 6.41 0.92 -11.39
CA SER A 196 5.71 1.78 -12.34
C SER A 196 4.19 1.73 -12.17
N ALA A 197 3.62 0.54 -11.95
CA ALA A 197 2.19 0.36 -11.74
C ALA A 197 1.71 1.03 -10.45
N VAL A 198 2.45 0.87 -9.35
CA VAL A 198 2.11 1.48 -8.06
C VAL A 198 2.29 2.99 -8.10
N VAL A 199 3.38 3.50 -8.70
CA VAL A 199 3.59 4.95 -8.90
C VAL A 199 2.45 5.59 -9.69
N GLY A 200 1.95 4.91 -10.73
CA GLY A 200 0.81 5.41 -11.51
C GLY A 200 -0.53 5.30 -10.82
N ALA A 201 -0.64 4.54 -9.74
CA ALA A 201 -1.85 4.37 -8.93
C ALA A 201 -1.94 5.37 -7.76
N ILE A 202 -0.80 5.92 -7.32
CA ILE A 202 -0.67 6.97 -6.30
C ILE A 202 -0.95 8.35 -6.92
#